data_7b43eb4a397308bba1add2feb52f5e1c
#
_entry.id   7b43eb4a397308bba1add2feb52f5e1c
#
_cell.length_a   1.000
_cell.length_b   1.000
_cell.length_c   1.000
_cell.angle_alpha   90.00
_cell.angle_beta   90.00
_cell.angle_gamma   90.00
#
_symmetry.space_group_name_H-M   'P 1'
#
loop_
_entity.id
_entity.type
_entity.pdbx_description
1 polymer ?
#
loop_
_entity_poly.entity_id
_entity_poly.type
_entity_poly.pdbx_seq_one_letter_code
_entity_poly.pdbx_strand_id
1 'polypeptide(L)'
;YRLALGNELSGERPWLGTLFLVAIYNRDLTAVEVTQNFKAGAQARMDPVKLAAAENERLFESKIAPLLAKHCLECHDPATAKGKLDLSQRATAFAESDTIVPGRHADSELWEAVEKNEMPKKREPLSVDEKETIKKWIDGGAKWTLTRIDPAVYTHGGKSHQNWIRRLTLDEYIATVRAATGVNVTKEARAMLPPDLRADGFSNTAYNLNVDLKHINAYSQLARHVVSQMNVTSFSKRFSSKRSFTDKDMHAFIEKLGRWILRGPLEDREIVQYRGITTTVVANGGNYDKAVGLVIEAMLQSPRFIYRVENQQSSGRVNNHELAVRISYLIWGAPPDKALNDAADKGDLGDASKLQSHVQRMLKEPRAVDRSVQFLSEWLNLDHLGNLRPNKKKFPDWTSGLAADMRLETIEFFKEVVWKQNRSLSSLFDTQLTFLTPALAKHYGLPVSQNGEGLLRYDLAKIPARGGLLTQGSVLTRGGDEASMVTRGLFVMHNLLSQVPFMVLCSLLSL
;
A
#
# COMPACT_ATOMS: atom_id res chain seq x y z
N TYR A 1 -6.11 -12.99 34.74
CA TYR A 1 -5.44 -12.68 33.48
C TYR A 1 -6.05 -13.56 32.40
N ARG A 2 -6.28 -12.98 31.17
CA ARG A 2 -6.71 -13.72 29.99
C ARG A 2 -5.54 -13.78 29.02
N LEU A 3 -5.22 -14.97 28.51
CA LEU A 3 -4.21 -15.19 27.47
C LEU A 3 -4.94 -15.37 26.14
N ALA A 4 -4.61 -14.58 25.13
CA ALA A 4 -5.03 -14.79 23.77
C ALA A 4 -3.81 -15.14 22.91
N LEU A 5 -3.97 -16.15 22.04
CA LEU A 5 -2.94 -16.60 21.12
C LEU A 5 -3.46 -16.39 19.70
N GLY A 6 -2.77 -15.55 18.95
CA GLY A 6 -3.14 -15.27 17.56
C GLY A 6 -4.40 -14.43 17.38
N ASN A 7 -4.88 -13.76 18.45
CA ASN A 7 -6.05 -12.90 18.36
C ASN A 7 -5.99 -11.79 19.43
N GLU A 8 -6.64 -10.65 19.17
CA GLU A 8 -6.92 -9.66 20.22
C GLU A 8 -8.03 -10.17 21.15
N LEU A 9 -8.03 -9.70 22.40
CA LEU A 9 -9.08 -10.08 23.37
C LEU A 9 -10.49 -9.62 22.93
N SER A 10 -10.58 -8.62 22.05
CA SER A 10 -11.81 -8.15 21.41
C SER A 10 -12.35 -9.10 20.34
N GLY A 11 -11.52 -9.98 19.78
CA GLY A 11 -11.88 -10.85 18.67
C GLY A 11 -11.90 -10.17 17.29
N GLU A 12 -11.51 -8.89 17.19
CA GLU A 12 -11.67 -8.10 15.96
C GLU A 12 -10.60 -8.34 14.91
N ARG A 13 -9.43 -8.90 15.31
CA ARG A 13 -8.29 -9.16 14.41
C ARG A 13 -7.75 -10.56 14.59
N PRO A 14 -8.46 -11.59 14.07
CA PRO A 14 -8.01 -12.96 14.19
C PRO A 14 -6.73 -13.19 13.38
N TRP A 15 -5.75 -13.86 13.97
CA TRP A 15 -4.60 -14.37 13.24
C TRP A 15 -5.02 -15.56 12.38
N LEU A 16 -4.84 -15.46 11.08
CA LEU A 16 -5.23 -16.48 10.10
C LEU A 16 -4.12 -17.52 9.84
N GLY A 17 -3.23 -17.74 10.79
CA GLY A 17 -2.17 -18.74 10.72
C GLY A 17 -2.53 -20.06 11.41
N THR A 18 -1.59 -21.02 11.35
CA THR A 18 -1.69 -22.30 12.06
C THR A 18 -0.68 -22.33 13.20
N LEU A 19 -1.16 -22.57 14.42
CA LEU A 19 -0.31 -22.90 15.56
C LEU A 19 -0.14 -24.42 15.61
N PHE A 20 1.06 -24.92 15.27
CA PHE A 20 1.33 -26.36 15.28
C PHE A 20 1.48 -26.89 16.69
N LEU A 21 2.04 -26.08 17.59
CA LEU A 21 2.18 -26.43 18.98
C LEU A 21 2.22 -25.16 19.83
N VAL A 22 1.44 -25.16 20.93
CA VAL A 22 1.52 -24.15 21.97
C VAL A 22 1.77 -24.86 23.28
N ALA A 23 2.85 -24.50 23.96
CA ALA A 23 3.17 -25.04 25.28
C ALA A 23 3.46 -23.89 26.24
N ILE A 24 2.88 -23.95 27.45
CA ILE A 24 3.09 -22.99 28.52
C ILE A 24 3.78 -23.72 29.66
N TYR A 25 4.91 -23.17 30.11
CA TYR A 25 5.71 -23.72 31.17
C TYR A 25 5.64 -22.79 32.41
N ASN A 26 5.69 -23.36 33.58
CA ASN A 26 5.71 -22.60 34.84
C ASN A 26 7.15 -22.30 35.33
N ARG A 27 8.13 -22.50 34.46
CA ARG A 27 9.56 -22.25 34.69
C ARG A 27 10.27 -21.86 33.40
N ASP A 28 11.46 -21.34 33.54
CA ASP A 28 12.34 -21.08 32.40
C ASP A 28 12.82 -22.39 31.78
N LEU A 29 12.91 -22.42 30.47
CA LEU A 29 13.49 -23.53 29.71
C LEU A 29 14.94 -23.23 29.33
N THR A 30 15.79 -24.25 29.46
CA THR A 30 17.16 -24.20 28.96
C THR A 30 17.18 -24.21 27.42
N ALA A 31 18.23 -23.73 26.79
CA ALA A 31 18.39 -23.76 25.33
C ALA A 31 18.28 -25.18 24.74
N VAL A 32 18.71 -26.20 25.51
CA VAL A 32 18.59 -27.61 25.10
C VAL A 32 17.15 -28.05 25.10
N GLU A 33 16.37 -27.70 26.11
CA GLU A 33 14.93 -28.02 26.21
C GLU A 33 14.13 -27.31 25.14
N VAL A 34 14.42 -26.04 24.84
CA VAL A 34 13.80 -25.30 23.72
C VAL A 34 14.08 -26.01 22.39
N THR A 35 15.32 -26.42 22.15
CA THR A 35 15.71 -27.16 20.94
C THR A 35 15.02 -28.53 20.85
N GLN A 36 14.95 -29.26 21.97
CA GLN A 36 14.26 -30.54 22.03
C GLN A 36 12.76 -30.42 21.76
N ASN A 37 12.10 -29.45 22.37
CA ASN A 37 10.68 -29.18 22.17
C ASN A 37 10.39 -28.74 20.74
N PHE A 38 11.23 -27.89 20.15
CA PHE A 38 11.12 -27.48 18.75
C PHE A 38 11.22 -28.69 17.79
N LYS A 39 12.21 -29.54 17.98
CA LYS A 39 12.39 -30.77 17.19
C LYS A 39 11.22 -31.73 17.35
N ALA A 40 10.73 -31.93 18.57
CA ALA A 40 9.58 -32.78 18.85
C ALA A 40 8.29 -32.22 18.19
N GLY A 41 8.09 -30.91 18.26
CA GLY A 41 6.93 -30.25 17.64
C GLY A 41 6.96 -30.33 16.10
N ALA A 42 8.12 -30.15 15.49
CA ALA A 42 8.31 -30.25 14.04
C ALA A 42 8.11 -31.68 13.50
N GLN A 43 8.35 -32.69 14.33
CA GLN A 43 8.22 -34.12 13.97
C GLN A 43 6.93 -34.77 14.50
N ALA A 44 6.10 -34.04 15.25
CA ALA A 44 4.82 -34.56 15.71
C ALA A 44 3.97 -34.95 14.50
N ARG A 45 3.71 -36.24 14.35
CA ARG A 45 2.70 -36.72 13.36
C ARG A 45 1.36 -36.18 13.82
N MET A 46 0.81 -35.23 13.06
CA MET A 46 -0.57 -34.82 13.27
C MET A 46 -1.50 -36.03 13.04
N ASP A 47 -2.47 -36.19 13.91
CA ASP A 47 -3.56 -37.13 13.72
C ASP A 47 -4.15 -36.91 12.31
N PRO A 48 -4.21 -37.93 11.43
CA PRO A 48 -4.72 -37.77 10.08
C PRO A 48 -6.11 -37.15 10.02
N VAL A 49 -6.94 -37.41 11.02
CA VAL A 49 -8.31 -36.88 11.13
C VAL A 49 -8.23 -35.34 11.44
N LYS A 50 -7.33 -34.92 12.31
CA LYS A 50 -7.13 -33.49 12.62
C LYS A 50 -6.49 -32.74 11.46
N LEU A 51 -5.60 -33.40 10.73
CA LEU A 51 -4.99 -32.83 9.52
C LEU A 51 -6.03 -32.62 8.43
N ALA A 52 -6.85 -33.62 8.15
CA ALA A 52 -7.93 -33.52 7.18
C ALA A 52 -8.98 -32.45 7.57
N ALA A 53 -9.28 -32.32 8.86
CA ALA A 53 -10.16 -31.26 9.36
C ALA A 53 -9.57 -29.85 9.13
N ALA A 54 -8.29 -29.67 9.41
CA ALA A 54 -7.59 -28.41 9.18
C ALA A 54 -7.43 -28.07 7.68
N GLU A 55 -7.23 -29.09 6.84
CA GLU A 55 -7.21 -28.94 5.39
C GLU A 55 -8.57 -28.53 4.83
N ASN A 56 -9.67 -29.09 5.34
CA ASN A 56 -11.03 -28.71 4.95
C ASN A 56 -11.39 -27.28 5.38
N GLU A 57 -10.94 -26.82 6.54
CA GLU A 57 -11.09 -25.41 6.95
C GLU A 57 -10.34 -24.48 6.01
N ARG A 58 -9.10 -24.81 5.66
CA ARG A 58 -8.30 -24.07 4.68
C ARG A 58 -8.90 -24.12 3.28
N LEU A 59 -9.52 -25.23 2.90
CA LEU A 59 -10.12 -25.40 1.58
C LEU A 59 -11.22 -24.36 1.34
N PHE A 60 -12.04 -24.07 2.35
CA PHE A 60 -13.10 -23.08 2.21
C PHE A 60 -12.53 -21.69 1.90
N GLU A 61 -11.64 -21.16 2.74
CA GLU A 61 -11.11 -19.81 2.56
C GLU A 61 -10.18 -19.66 1.34
N SER A 62 -9.37 -20.69 1.07
CA SER A 62 -8.36 -20.62 0.00
C SER A 62 -8.90 -20.97 -1.39
N LYS A 63 -10.00 -21.72 -1.49
CA LYS A 63 -10.52 -22.23 -2.76
C LYS A 63 -12.02 -21.98 -2.95
N ILE A 64 -12.85 -22.34 -1.98
CA ILE A 64 -14.31 -22.28 -2.15
C ILE A 64 -14.84 -20.85 -2.13
N ALA A 65 -14.46 -20.05 -1.12
CA ALA A 65 -14.89 -18.66 -1.05
C ALA A 65 -14.47 -17.84 -2.29
N PRO A 66 -13.24 -17.97 -2.82
CA PRO A 66 -12.86 -17.39 -4.11
C PRO A 66 -13.70 -17.88 -5.29
N LEU A 67 -14.02 -19.19 -5.36
CA LEU A 67 -14.87 -19.75 -6.42
C LEU A 67 -16.30 -19.21 -6.37
N LEU A 68 -16.91 -19.19 -5.19
CA LEU A 68 -18.23 -18.61 -4.99
C LEU A 68 -18.24 -17.12 -5.35
N ALA A 69 -17.25 -16.36 -4.88
CA ALA A 69 -17.11 -14.95 -5.20
C ALA A 69 -17.02 -14.68 -6.69
N LYS A 70 -16.21 -15.47 -7.41
CA LYS A 70 -15.93 -15.30 -8.84
C LYS A 70 -17.12 -15.70 -9.73
N HIS A 71 -17.80 -16.81 -9.41
CA HIS A 71 -18.75 -17.44 -10.32
C HIS A 71 -20.21 -17.33 -9.89
N CYS A 72 -20.48 -17.15 -8.60
CA CYS A 72 -21.84 -17.29 -8.04
C CYS A 72 -22.40 -15.97 -7.48
N LEU A 73 -21.60 -15.21 -6.73
CA LEU A 73 -22.11 -14.08 -5.93
C LEU A 73 -22.60 -12.88 -6.74
N GLU A 74 -22.25 -12.74 -8.03
CA GLU A 74 -22.85 -11.68 -8.87
C GLU A 74 -24.38 -11.85 -9.01
N CYS A 75 -24.88 -13.09 -8.90
CA CYS A 75 -26.30 -13.39 -9.03
C CYS A 75 -26.92 -13.86 -7.72
N HIS A 76 -26.12 -14.45 -6.82
CA HIS A 76 -26.57 -15.09 -5.59
C HIS A 76 -25.96 -14.37 -4.36
N ASP A 77 -26.10 -13.05 -4.32
CA ASP A 77 -25.76 -12.18 -3.20
C ASP A 77 -27.04 -11.59 -2.57
N PRO A 78 -26.97 -10.91 -1.41
CA PRO A 78 -28.15 -10.33 -0.77
C PRO A 78 -28.89 -9.28 -1.60
N ALA A 79 -28.21 -8.62 -2.56
CA ALA A 79 -28.79 -7.55 -3.37
C ALA A 79 -29.59 -8.10 -4.56
N THR A 80 -29.09 -9.17 -5.20
CA THR A 80 -29.71 -9.76 -6.39
C THR A 80 -30.53 -11.00 -6.09
N ALA A 81 -30.09 -11.87 -5.18
CA ALA A 81 -30.72 -13.08 -4.68
C ALA A 81 -31.54 -13.87 -5.73
N LYS A 82 -30.94 -14.07 -6.93
CA LYS A 82 -31.61 -14.78 -8.01
C LYS A 82 -31.97 -16.20 -7.55
N GLY A 83 -33.22 -16.61 -7.81
CA GLY A 83 -33.76 -17.88 -7.30
C GLY A 83 -33.95 -17.88 -5.78
N LYS A 84 -33.97 -16.71 -5.13
CA LYS A 84 -34.05 -16.57 -3.67
C LYS A 84 -32.83 -17.15 -2.91
N LEU A 85 -31.73 -17.41 -3.62
CA LEU A 85 -30.52 -17.99 -3.07
C LEU A 85 -29.45 -16.90 -2.84
N ASP A 86 -28.93 -16.85 -1.63
CA ASP A 86 -27.76 -16.01 -1.27
C ASP A 86 -26.64 -16.93 -0.76
N LEU A 87 -25.56 -17.00 -1.54
CA LEU A 87 -24.35 -17.79 -1.25
C LEU A 87 -23.23 -16.96 -0.61
N SER A 88 -23.53 -15.74 -0.15
CA SER A 88 -22.51 -14.90 0.51
C SER A 88 -22.33 -15.20 1.99
N GLN A 89 -23.30 -15.86 2.63
CA GLN A 89 -23.29 -16.15 4.07
C GLN A 89 -23.71 -17.60 4.33
N ARG A 90 -23.15 -18.19 5.37
CA ARG A 90 -23.48 -19.56 5.75
C ARG A 90 -24.98 -19.76 6.03
N ALA A 91 -25.57 -18.83 6.78
CA ALA A 91 -26.97 -18.93 7.20
C ALA A 91 -27.94 -18.98 6.01
N THR A 92 -27.69 -18.23 4.96
CA THR A 92 -28.50 -18.16 3.74
C THR A 92 -28.18 -19.30 2.76
N ALA A 93 -26.92 -19.68 2.64
CA ALA A 93 -26.48 -20.77 1.75
C ALA A 93 -26.95 -22.13 2.21
N PHE A 94 -27.27 -22.33 3.49
CA PHE A 94 -27.78 -23.55 4.09
C PHE A 94 -29.22 -23.39 4.61
N ALA A 95 -29.95 -22.37 4.13
CA ALA A 95 -31.32 -22.14 4.57
C ALA A 95 -32.27 -23.26 4.10
N GLU A 96 -32.11 -23.71 2.88
CA GLU A 96 -32.81 -24.86 2.34
C GLU A 96 -31.95 -26.12 2.50
N SER A 97 -32.58 -27.22 2.88
CA SER A 97 -31.88 -28.45 3.31
C SER A 97 -31.17 -29.21 2.17
N ASP A 98 -31.53 -28.95 0.94
CA ASP A 98 -31.05 -29.58 -0.30
C ASP A 98 -30.09 -28.70 -1.12
N THR A 99 -30.01 -27.41 -0.85
CA THR A 99 -29.09 -26.51 -1.56
C THR A 99 -27.65 -26.99 -1.41
N ILE A 100 -27.18 -27.21 -0.18
CA ILE A 100 -25.87 -27.79 0.13
C ILE A 100 -26.07 -28.85 1.22
N VAL A 101 -25.90 -30.12 0.88
CA VAL A 101 -26.05 -31.24 1.82
C VAL A 101 -24.65 -31.67 2.28
N PRO A 102 -24.21 -31.31 3.50
CA PRO A 102 -22.88 -31.67 3.98
C PRO A 102 -22.60 -33.16 3.93
N GLY A 103 -21.47 -33.55 3.34
CA GLY A 103 -21.06 -34.96 3.17
C GLY A 103 -21.68 -35.67 2.00
N ARG A 104 -22.58 -35.05 1.22
CA ARG A 104 -23.32 -35.71 0.13
C ARG A 104 -23.49 -34.79 -1.07
N HIS A 105 -22.48 -34.73 -1.94
CA HIS A 105 -22.53 -33.86 -3.13
C HIS A 105 -23.70 -34.27 -4.06
N ALA A 106 -23.98 -35.57 -4.21
CA ALA A 106 -25.03 -36.06 -5.10
C ALA A 106 -26.44 -35.59 -4.71
N ASP A 107 -26.64 -35.24 -3.44
CA ASP A 107 -27.93 -34.77 -2.92
C ASP A 107 -27.98 -33.22 -2.84
N SER A 108 -26.97 -32.55 -3.33
CA SER A 108 -26.83 -31.09 -3.25
C SER A 108 -27.19 -30.40 -4.57
N GLU A 109 -28.23 -29.55 -4.58
CA GLU A 109 -28.65 -28.79 -5.77
C GLU A 109 -27.53 -27.91 -6.33
N LEU A 110 -26.70 -27.35 -5.47
CA LEU A 110 -25.53 -26.60 -5.89
C LEU A 110 -24.59 -27.44 -6.78
N TRP A 111 -24.35 -28.69 -6.38
CA TRP A 111 -23.49 -29.57 -7.15
C TRP A 111 -24.16 -29.97 -8.47
N GLU A 112 -25.42 -30.37 -8.43
CA GLU A 112 -26.19 -30.78 -9.62
C GLU A 112 -26.16 -29.68 -10.69
N ALA A 113 -26.44 -28.43 -10.30
CA ALA A 113 -26.47 -27.30 -11.21
C ALA A 113 -25.08 -27.00 -11.82
N VAL A 114 -23.99 -27.16 -11.05
CA VAL A 114 -22.63 -26.98 -11.50
C VAL A 114 -22.15 -28.14 -12.37
N GLU A 115 -22.46 -29.38 -11.99
CA GLU A 115 -22.09 -30.58 -12.75
C GLU A 115 -22.71 -30.58 -14.16
N LYS A 116 -23.99 -30.25 -14.24
CA LYS A 116 -24.75 -30.18 -15.51
C LYS A 116 -24.46 -28.95 -16.34
N ASN A 117 -23.59 -28.05 -15.88
CA ASN A 117 -23.29 -26.73 -16.50
C ASN A 117 -24.51 -25.80 -16.60
N GLU A 118 -25.52 -25.99 -15.77
CA GLU A 118 -26.67 -25.08 -15.68
C GLU A 118 -26.29 -23.77 -14.98
N MET A 119 -25.29 -23.83 -14.11
CA MET A 119 -24.68 -22.69 -13.45
C MET A 119 -23.17 -22.66 -13.65
N PRO A 120 -22.55 -21.48 -13.82
CA PRO A 120 -23.16 -20.12 -13.89
C PRO A 120 -23.88 -19.88 -15.25
N LYS A 121 -25.08 -19.29 -15.20
CA LYS A 121 -25.84 -18.98 -16.44
C LYS A 121 -25.15 -17.88 -17.26
N LYS A 122 -25.11 -18.06 -18.60
CA LYS A 122 -24.56 -17.08 -19.55
C LYS A 122 -23.07 -16.77 -19.33
N ARG A 123 -22.33 -17.69 -18.79
CA ARG A 123 -20.87 -17.64 -18.58
C ARG A 123 -20.24 -18.97 -18.97
N GLU A 124 -18.92 -18.98 -19.10
CA GLU A 124 -18.16 -20.21 -19.24
C GLU A 124 -18.40 -21.12 -18.03
N PRO A 125 -18.63 -22.42 -18.26
CA PRO A 125 -18.77 -23.40 -17.19
C PRO A 125 -17.52 -23.42 -16.30
N LEU A 126 -17.68 -23.90 -15.06
CA LEU A 126 -16.54 -24.16 -14.20
C LEU A 126 -15.62 -25.22 -14.82
N SER A 127 -14.31 -25.04 -14.65
CA SER A 127 -13.32 -26.04 -15.05
C SER A 127 -13.48 -27.33 -14.27
N VAL A 128 -12.95 -28.44 -14.79
CA VAL A 128 -12.97 -29.75 -14.13
C VAL A 128 -12.38 -29.66 -12.71
N ASP A 129 -11.27 -28.93 -12.54
CA ASP A 129 -10.61 -28.75 -11.23
C ASP A 129 -11.46 -27.93 -10.25
N GLU A 130 -12.17 -26.89 -10.75
CA GLU A 130 -13.06 -26.07 -9.95
C GLU A 130 -14.28 -26.88 -9.48
N LYS A 131 -14.85 -27.70 -10.34
CA LYS A 131 -15.93 -28.64 -10.00
C LYS A 131 -15.50 -29.66 -8.96
N GLU A 132 -14.35 -30.31 -9.18
CA GLU A 132 -13.80 -31.27 -8.23
C GLU A 132 -13.49 -30.66 -6.86
N THR A 133 -13.11 -29.38 -6.84
CA THR A 133 -12.89 -28.64 -5.60
C THR A 133 -14.20 -28.45 -4.81
N ILE A 134 -15.30 -28.08 -5.49
CA ILE A 134 -16.63 -27.95 -4.87
C ILE A 134 -17.11 -29.31 -4.33
N LYS A 135 -16.97 -30.36 -5.14
CA LYS A 135 -17.33 -31.72 -4.75
C LYS A 135 -16.61 -32.17 -3.48
N LYS A 136 -15.28 -32.06 -3.45
CA LYS A 136 -14.48 -32.38 -2.28
C LYS A 136 -14.86 -31.59 -1.04
N TRP A 137 -15.20 -30.31 -1.21
CA TRP A 137 -15.65 -29.49 -0.10
C TRP A 137 -17.00 -29.98 0.47
N ILE A 138 -17.96 -30.28 -0.39
CA ILE A 138 -19.27 -30.80 0.06
C ILE A 138 -19.08 -32.15 0.76
N ASP A 139 -18.33 -33.08 0.16
CA ASP A 139 -18.05 -34.41 0.72
C ASP A 139 -17.26 -34.36 2.02
N GLY A 140 -16.39 -33.34 2.18
CA GLY A 140 -15.70 -33.07 3.40
C GLY A 140 -16.52 -32.42 4.52
N GLY A 141 -17.87 -32.34 4.33
CA GLY A 141 -18.81 -31.80 5.30
C GLY A 141 -19.14 -30.33 5.11
N ALA A 142 -18.83 -29.73 3.95
CA ALA A 142 -19.17 -28.36 3.54
C ALA A 142 -18.85 -27.31 4.63
N LYS A 143 -17.66 -27.41 5.24
CA LYS A 143 -17.24 -26.48 6.29
C LYS A 143 -17.20 -25.07 5.76
N TRP A 144 -17.81 -24.16 6.52
CA TRP A 144 -17.91 -22.75 6.21
C TRP A 144 -17.33 -21.92 7.36
N THR A 145 -16.21 -21.25 7.13
CA THR A 145 -15.42 -20.60 8.20
C THR A 145 -15.64 -19.08 8.28
N LEU A 146 -16.11 -18.45 7.20
CA LEU A 146 -16.33 -17.01 7.14
C LEU A 146 -17.76 -16.63 7.56
N THR A 147 -17.91 -15.51 8.25
CA THR A 147 -19.23 -14.93 8.55
C THR A 147 -19.92 -14.49 7.26
N ARG A 148 -19.16 -13.87 6.35
CA ARG A 148 -19.62 -13.41 5.02
C ARG A 148 -18.45 -13.48 4.03
N ILE A 149 -18.75 -13.87 2.81
CA ILE A 149 -17.83 -13.77 1.68
C ILE A 149 -17.98 -12.37 1.09
N ASP A 150 -16.90 -11.57 1.13
CA ASP A 150 -16.84 -10.31 0.42
C ASP A 150 -16.20 -10.56 -0.96
N PRO A 151 -16.96 -10.42 -2.07
CA PRO A 151 -16.42 -10.62 -3.41
C PRO A 151 -15.20 -9.75 -3.70
N ALA A 152 -15.12 -8.55 -3.13
CA ALA A 152 -14.00 -7.63 -3.38
C ALA A 152 -12.67 -8.20 -2.88
N VAL A 153 -12.68 -9.02 -1.83
CA VAL A 153 -11.45 -9.66 -1.31
C VAL A 153 -10.88 -10.68 -2.28
N TYR A 154 -11.75 -11.38 -3.01
CA TYR A 154 -11.37 -12.52 -3.88
C TYR A 154 -11.26 -12.17 -5.35
N THR A 155 -12.00 -11.16 -5.82
CA THR A 155 -11.91 -10.69 -7.21
C THR A 155 -10.57 -9.97 -7.47
N HIS A 156 -9.89 -9.54 -6.42
CA HIS A 156 -8.56 -8.94 -6.54
C HIS A 156 -7.38 -9.94 -6.45
N GLY A 157 -7.64 -11.21 -6.17
CA GLY A 157 -6.60 -12.24 -5.99
C GLY A 157 -6.45 -13.29 -7.12
N GLY A 158 -7.33 -13.29 -8.10
CA GLY A 158 -7.27 -14.27 -9.21
C GLY A 158 -6.33 -13.82 -10.33
N LYS A 159 -5.64 -14.75 -10.97
CA LYS A 159 -4.76 -14.56 -12.15
C LYS A 159 -5.53 -14.12 -13.42
N SER A 160 -6.56 -13.28 -13.31
CA SER A 160 -7.16 -12.63 -14.45
C SER A 160 -6.38 -11.36 -14.76
N HIS A 161 -6.40 -10.90 -15.99
CA HIS A 161 -5.87 -9.62 -16.45
C HIS A 161 -6.38 -8.49 -15.53
N GLN A 162 -5.70 -8.26 -14.42
CA GLN A 162 -6.19 -7.35 -13.39
C GLN A 162 -5.55 -6.00 -13.57
N ASN A 163 -6.40 -5.01 -13.74
CA ASN A 163 -6.00 -3.64 -13.56
C ASN A 163 -5.68 -3.43 -12.07
N TRP A 164 -4.43 -3.25 -11.74
CA TRP A 164 -4.07 -2.80 -10.42
C TRP A 164 -4.30 -1.29 -10.33
N ILE A 165 -5.18 -0.89 -9.42
CA ILE A 165 -5.59 0.50 -9.26
C ILE A 165 -5.32 0.92 -7.83
N ARG A 166 -4.57 2.02 -7.65
CA ARG A 166 -4.31 2.61 -6.36
C ARG A 166 -4.41 4.13 -6.43
N ARG A 167 -5.22 4.74 -5.57
CA ARG A 167 -5.25 6.19 -5.42
C ARG A 167 -3.87 6.70 -4.99
N LEU A 168 -3.48 7.87 -5.47
CA LEU A 168 -2.30 8.56 -4.94
C LEU A 168 -2.55 8.90 -3.47
N THR A 169 -1.52 8.73 -2.63
CA THR A 169 -1.54 9.29 -1.28
C THR A 169 -1.55 10.81 -1.35
N LEU A 170 -1.88 11.48 -0.25
CA LEU A 170 -1.89 12.94 -0.20
C LEU A 170 -0.53 13.54 -0.62
N ASP A 171 0.57 12.99 -0.14
CA ASP A 171 1.92 13.46 -0.49
C ASP A 171 2.27 13.16 -1.96
N GLU A 172 1.90 11.97 -2.47
CA GLU A 172 2.06 11.63 -3.88
C GLU A 172 1.21 12.56 -4.78
N TYR A 173 -0.01 12.91 -4.37
CA TYR A 173 -0.87 13.85 -5.11
C TYR A 173 -0.24 15.25 -5.18
N ILE A 174 0.22 15.79 -4.05
CA ILE A 174 0.91 17.09 -3.98
C ILE A 174 2.13 17.11 -4.90
N ALA A 175 2.97 16.07 -4.81
CA ALA A 175 4.15 15.94 -5.66
C ALA A 175 3.79 15.82 -7.15
N THR A 176 2.69 15.12 -7.46
CA THR A 176 2.20 14.94 -8.83
C THR A 176 1.70 16.26 -9.42
N VAL A 177 0.89 17.02 -8.69
CA VAL A 177 0.42 18.34 -9.13
C VAL A 177 1.58 19.26 -9.39
N ARG A 178 2.54 19.33 -8.45
CA ARG A 178 3.73 20.18 -8.60
C ARG A 178 4.57 19.78 -9.81
N ALA A 179 4.79 18.49 -10.04
CA ALA A 179 5.57 18.01 -11.18
C ALA A 179 4.85 18.25 -12.52
N ALA A 180 3.53 18.04 -12.55
CA ALA A 180 2.73 18.22 -13.77
C ALA A 180 2.56 19.68 -14.17
N THR A 181 2.31 20.58 -13.22
CA THR A 181 1.86 21.96 -13.45
C THR A 181 2.84 23.05 -13.00
N GLY A 182 3.77 22.72 -12.09
CA GLY A 182 4.64 23.67 -11.43
C GLY A 182 4.02 24.35 -10.19
N VAL A 183 2.72 24.15 -9.93
CA VAL A 183 2.01 24.79 -8.81
C VAL A 183 2.20 23.98 -7.51
N ASN A 184 2.49 24.67 -6.43
CA ASN A 184 2.59 24.06 -5.10
C ASN A 184 1.26 24.20 -4.36
N VAL A 185 0.57 23.07 -4.17
CA VAL A 185 -0.73 22.97 -3.50
C VAL A 185 -0.64 22.36 -2.09
N THR A 186 0.55 22.33 -1.50
CA THR A 186 0.77 21.62 -0.22
C THR A 186 -0.18 22.08 0.88
N LYS A 187 -0.37 23.38 1.05
CA LYS A 187 -1.24 23.97 2.08
C LYS A 187 -2.70 23.64 1.81
N GLU A 188 -3.15 23.88 0.59
CA GLU A 188 -4.54 23.72 0.16
C GLU A 188 -4.94 22.24 0.17
N ALA A 189 -4.10 21.37 -0.37
CA ALA A 189 -4.36 19.92 -0.40
C ALA A 189 -4.45 19.34 1.03
N ARG A 190 -3.57 19.71 1.94
CA ARG A 190 -3.62 19.28 3.34
C ARG A 190 -4.84 19.82 4.10
N ALA A 191 -5.38 20.98 3.69
CA ALA A 191 -6.59 21.54 4.30
C ALA A 191 -7.87 20.93 3.76
N MET A 192 -7.91 20.53 2.48
CA MET A 192 -9.13 20.11 1.79
C MET A 192 -9.30 18.58 1.71
N LEU A 193 -8.20 17.84 1.48
CA LEU A 193 -8.24 16.39 1.35
C LEU A 193 -8.24 15.72 2.73
N PRO A 194 -9.07 14.70 2.93
CA PRO A 194 -8.96 13.86 4.11
C PRO A 194 -7.57 13.23 4.23
N PRO A 195 -7.03 13.06 5.45
CA PRO A 195 -5.75 12.40 5.65
C PRO A 195 -5.84 10.93 5.23
N ASP A 196 -4.74 10.41 4.68
CA ASP A 196 -4.64 8.99 4.35
C ASP A 196 -4.60 8.15 5.64
N LEU A 197 -5.47 7.15 5.70
CA LEU A 197 -5.45 6.18 6.78
C LEU A 197 -4.28 5.21 6.58
N ARG A 198 -3.64 4.83 7.68
CA ARG A 198 -2.59 3.82 7.66
C ARG A 198 -3.17 2.43 7.94
N ALA A 199 -2.74 1.46 7.15
CA ALA A 199 -2.92 0.05 7.45
C ALA A 199 -1.56 -0.64 7.45
N ASP A 200 -1.36 -1.54 8.38
CA ASP A 200 -0.09 -2.25 8.57
C ASP A 200 1.12 -1.30 8.70
N GLY A 201 0.87 -0.09 9.24
CA GLY A 201 1.88 0.94 9.42
C GLY A 201 2.08 1.89 8.24
N PHE A 202 1.54 1.58 7.05
CA PHE A 202 1.78 2.33 5.81
C PHE A 202 0.54 3.04 5.27
N SER A 203 0.74 4.25 4.72
CA SER A 203 -0.32 5.08 4.14
C SER A 203 -0.67 4.71 2.69
N ASN A 204 0.14 3.89 2.05
CA ASN A 204 0.00 3.56 0.62
C ASN A 204 -0.72 2.23 0.36
N THR A 205 -1.39 1.67 1.33
CA THR A 205 -2.14 0.42 1.20
C THR A 205 -3.43 0.65 0.42
N ALA A 206 -3.59 -0.02 -0.71
CA ALA A 206 -4.63 0.27 -1.71
C ALA A 206 -6.07 0.22 -1.14
N TYR A 207 -6.37 -0.75 -0.27
CA TYR A 207 -7.72 -0.92 0.29
C TYR A 207 -8.14 0.19 1.26
N ASN A 208 -7.18 0.98 1.79
CA ASN A 208 -7.48 2.13 2.66
C ASN A 208 -7.54 3.46 1.89
N LEU A 209 -7.16 3.47 0.62
CA LEU A 209 -7.14 4.67 -0.20
C LEU A 209 -8.46 4.86 -0.96
N ASN A 210 -9.58 4.81 -0.25
CA ASN A 210 -10.90 5.02 -0.81
C ASN A 210 -11.12 6.50 -1.20
N VAL A 211 -12.03 6.72 -2.15
CA VAL A 211 -12.50 8.05 -2.56
C VAL A 211 -13.97 8.18 -2.19
N ASP A 212 -14.28 9.20 -1.42
CA ASP A 212 -15.63 9.60 -1.07
C ASP A 212 -15.99 10.96 -1.70
N LEU A 213 -17.18 11.46 -1.40
CA LEU A 213 -17.66 12.75 -1.92
C LEU A 213 -16.77 13.94 -1.48
N LYS A 214 -16.14 13.85 -0.29
CA LYS A 214 -15.22 14.90 0.18
C LYS A 214 -13.98 14.96 -0.69
N HIS A 215 -13.42 13.81 -1.06
CA HIS A 215 -12.29 13.73 -1.99
C HIS A 215 -12.65 14.31 -3.37
N ILE A 216 -13.81 13.93 -3.94
CA ILE A 216 -14.26 14.44 -5.24
C ILE A 216 -14.37 15.96 -5.22
N ASN A 217 -15.02 16.52 -4.20
CA ASN A 217 -15.16 17.96 -4.04
C ASN A 217 -13.81 18.66 -3.87
N ALA A 218 -12.90 18.08 -3.07
CA ALA A 218 -11.56 18.61 -2.86
C ALA A 218 -10.72 18.59 -4.15
N TYR A 219 -10.73 17.49 -4.91
CA TYR A 219 -10.02 17.42 -6.20
C TYR A 219 -10.54 18.46 -7.19
N SER A 220 -11.87 18.67 -7.24
CA SER A 220 -12.46 19.69 -8.12
C SER A 220 -12.03 21.12 -7.72
N GLN A 221 -12.04 21.43 -6.43
CA GLN A 221 -11.59 22.73 -5.94
C GLN A 221 -10.08 22.94 -6.15
N LEU A 222 -9.27 21.91 -5.89
CA LEU A 222 -7.82 21.95 -6.10
C LEU A 222 -7.48 22.12 -7.58
N ALA A 223 -8.17 21.44 -8.50
CA ALA A 223 -7.94 21.58 -9.94
C ALA A 223 -8.20 23.01 -10.41
N ARG A 224 -9.31 23.64 -9.97
CA ARG A 224 -9.60 25.04 -10.23
C ARG A 224 -8.56 25.99 -9.63
N HIS A 225 -8.15 25.72 -8.39
CA HIS A 225 -7.12 26.51 -7.73
C HIS A 225 -5.79 26.42 -8.51
N VAL A 226 -5.37 25.21 -8.92
CA VAL A 226 -4.14 25.02 -9.72
C VAL A 226 -4.20 25.86 -10.99
N VAL A 227 -5.28 25.76 -11.77
CA VAL A 227 -5.41 26.50 -13.03
C VAL A 227 -5.41 28.02 -12.78
N SER A 228 -6.03 28.50 -11.68
CA SER A 228 -6.01 29.93 -11.33
C SER A 228 -4.61 30.48 -10.99
N GLN A 229 -3.73 29.61 -10.50
CA GLN A 229 -2.34 29.97 -10.16
C GLN A 229 -1.37 29.81 -11.36
N MET A 230 -1.82 29.17 -12.44
CA MET A 230 -0.97 28.90 -13.60
C MET A 230 -0.94 30.07 -14.57
N ASN A 231 0.22 30.31 -15.17
CA ASN A 231 0.29 31.02 -16.43
C ASN A 231 0.02 30.02 -17.57
N VAL A 232 -1.25 29.82 -17.91
CA VAL A 232 -1.69 28.85 -18.92
C VAL A 232 -1.05 29.09 -20.28
N THR A 233 -0.87 30.37 -20.66
CA THR A 233 -0.22 30.75 -21.92
C THR A 233 1.23 30.24 -21.99
N SER A 234 2.00 30.51 -20.94
CA SER A 234 3.41 30.07 -20.87
C SER A 234 3.52 28.55 -20.75
N PHE A 235 2.63 27.91 -19.96
CA PHE A 235 2.60 26.47 -19.77
C PHE A 235 2.29 25.74 -21.07
N SER A 236 1.27 26.19 -21.83
CA SER A 236 0.83 25.54 -23.06
C SER A 236 1.89 25.57 -24.18
N LYS A 237 2.76 26.59 -24.21
CA LYS A 237 3.88 26.70 -25.15
C LYS A 237 4.87 25.52 -25.08
N ARG A 238 4.93 24.81 -23.95
CA ARG A 238 5.77 23.62 -23.78
C ARG A 238 5.33 22.47 -24.72
N PHE A 239 4.07 22.43 -25.12
CA PHE A 239 3.46 21.36 -25.89
C PHE A 239 3.17 21.75 -27.33
N SER A 240 2.88 23.03 -27.59
CA SER A 240 2.70 23.58 -28.93
C SER A 240 3.00 25.07 -28.97
N SER A 241 3.72 25.50 -29.99
CA SER A 241 3.88 26.92 -30.32
C SER A 241 2.64 27.53 -30.96
N LYS A 242 1.75 26.70 -31.54
CA LYS A 242 0.53 27.13 -32.21
C LYS A 242 -0.60 27.32 -31.22
N ARG A 243 -1.35 28.40 -31.36
CA ARG A 243 -2.56 28.71 -30.56
C ARG A 243 -3.77 28.58 -31.51
N SER A 244 -3.92 27.41 -32.08
CA SER A 244 -4.93 27.10 -33.10
C SER A 244 -6.00 26.17 -32.55
N PHE A 245 -7.26 26.42 -32.96
CA PHE A 245 -8.39 25.55 -32.63
C PHE A 245 -8.71 24.54 -33.76
N THR A 246 -7.87 24.45 -34.82
CA THR A 246 -8.08 23.42 -35.82
C THR A 246 -8.02 22.04 -35.23
N ASP A 247 -8.78 21.10 -35.74
CA ASP A 247 -8.84 19.74 -35.20
C ASP A 247 -7.47 19.08 -35.15
N LYS A 248 -6.69 19.21 -36.19
CA LYS A 248 -5.35 18.66 -36.28
C LYS A 248 -4.40 19.22 -35.20
N ASP A 249 -4.37 20.56 -35.06
CA ASP A 249 -3.46 21.20 -34.10
C ASP A 249 -3.88 20.94 -32.65
N MET A 250 -5.21 20.94 -32.40
CA MET A 250 -5.74 20.68 -31.04
C MET A 250 -5.61 19.22 -30.65
N HIS A 251 -5.81 18.29 -31.58
CA HIS A 251 -5.57 16.86 -31.32
C HIS A 251 -4.11 16.63 -30.88
N ALA A 252 -3.14 17.11 -31.70
CA ALA A 252 -1.74 16.97 -31.38
C ALA A 252 -1.33 17.68 -30.08
N PHE A 253 -1.98 18.80 -29.73
CA PHE A 253 -1.76 19.51 -28.48
C PHE A 253 -2.29 18.70 -27.28
N ILE A 254 -3.53 18.23 -27.35
CA ILE A 254 -4.18 17.45 -26.28
C ILE A 254 -3.43 16.14 -26.04
N GLU A 255 -3.00 15.46 -27.09
CA GLU A 255 -2.20 14.24 -26.99
C GLU A 255 -0.91 14.48 -26.17
N LYS A 256 -0.12 15.51 -26.51
CA LYS A 256 1.11 15.84 -25.79
C LYS A 256 0.87 16.31 -24.37
N LEU A 257 -0.13 17.18 -24.18
CA LEU A 257 -0.51 17.70 -22.86
C LEU A 257 -0.99 16.57 -21.94
N GLY A 258 -1.92 15.76 -22.44
CA GLY A 258 -2.49 14.67 -21.67
C GLY A 258 -1.48 13.58 -21.34
N ARG A 259 -0.60 13.25 -22.29
CA ARG A 259 0.52 12.35 -22.02
C ARG A 259 1.40 12.81 -20.85
N TRP A 260 1.65 14.11 -20.77
CA TRP A 260 2.41 14.70 -19.66
C TRP A 260 1.63 14.68 -18.36
N ILE A 261 0.38 15.17 -18.34
CA ILE A 261 -0.44 15.28 -17.13
C ILE A 261 -0.88 13.90 -16.62
N LEU A 262 -1.36 13.02 -17.54
CA LEU A 262 -1.93 11.71 -17.21
C LEU A 262 -0.89 10.57 -17.19
N ARG A 263 0.39 10.90 -17.37
CA ARG A 263 1.53 9.98 -17.22
C ARG A 263 1.55 8.80 -18.19
N GLY A 264 1.07 9.01 -19.41
CA GLY A 264 1.08 7.99 -20.45
C GLY A 264 0.24 8.39 -21.65
N PRO A 265 0.30 7.65 -22.76
CA PRO A 265 -0.43 7.95 -23.98
C PRO A 265 -1.95 7.96 -23.73
N LEU A 266 -2.65 8.81 -24.45
CA LEU A 266 -4.10 8.88 -24.46
C LEU A 266 -4.65 7.96 -25.54
N GLU A 267 -5.83 7.40 -25.30
CA GLU A 267 -6.64 6.77 -26.32
C GLU A 267 -7.37 7.83 -27.16
N ASP A 268 -7.66 7.52 -28.43
CA ASP A 268 -8.36 8.45 -29.34
C ASP A 268 -9.67 8.98 -28.74
N ARG A 269 -10.43 8.12 -28.06
CA ARG A 269 -11.68 8.53 -27.37
C ARG A 269 -11.43 9.59 -26.29
N GLU A 270 -10.32 9.50 -25.55
CA GLU A 270 -9.98 10.48 -24.52
C GLU A 270 -9.61 11.83 -25.15
N ILE A 271 -8.86 11.79 -26.26
CA ILE A 271 -8.51 13.00 -27.01
C ILE A 271 -9.77 13.69 -27.51
N VAL A 272 -10.72 12.93 -28.07
CA VAL A 272 -12.02 13.45 -28.55
C VAL A 272 -12.81 14.07 -27.40
N GLN A 273 -12.85 13.46 -26.21
CA GLN A 273 -13.54 14.02 -25.05
C GLN A 273 -12.95 15.36 -24.60
N TYR A 274 -11.62 15.46 -24.47
CA TYR A 274 -10.96 16.73 -24.14
C TYR A 274 -11.09 17.76 -25.25
N ARG A 275 -11.13 17.34 -26.52
CA ARG A 275 -11.40 18.21 -27.66
C ARG A 275 -12.82 18.83 -27.59
N GLY A 276 -13.81 18.06 -27.11
CA GLY A 276 -15.17 18.55 -26.88
C GLY A 276 -15.22 19.75 -25.95
N ILE A 277 -14.37 19.78 -24.88
CA ILE A 277 -14.26 20.93 -23.97
C ILE A 277 -13.83 22.18 -24.76
N THR A 278 -12.78 22.06 -25.58
CA THR A 278 -12.28 23.21 -26.35
C THR A 278 -13.29 23.71 -27.36
N THR A 279 -14.03 22.80 -27.99
CA THR A 279 -15.11 23.15 -28.94
C THR A 279 -16.24 23.93 -28.23
N THR A 280 -16.66 23.46 -27.05
CA THR A 280 -17.68 24.13 -26.25
C THR A 280 -17.26 25.54 -25.83
N VAL A 281 -15.98 25.71 -25.42
CA VAL A 281 -15.46 27.02 -25.02
C VAL A 281 -15.48 28.00 -26.19
N VAL A 282 -15.03 27.56 -27.38
CA VAL A 282 -15.02 28.39 -28.60
C VAL A 282 -16.44 28.77 -29.01
N ALA A 283 -17.37 27.81 -29.01
CA ALA A 283 -18.77 28.08 -29.35
C ALA A 283 -19.43 29.12 -28.43
N ASN A 284 -18.93 29.25 -27.18
CA ASN A 284 -19.37 30.26 -26.22
C ASN A 284 -18.49 31.54 -26.21
N GLY A 285 -17.69 31.77 -27.27
CA GLY A 285 -16.85 32.98 -27.39
C GLY A 285 -15.63 33.03 -26.48
N GLY A 286 -15.23 31.90 -25.90
CA GLY A 286 -14.03 31.80 -25.08
C GLY A 286 -12.74 31.76 -25.88
N ASN A 287 -11.64 32.22 -25.32
CA ASN A 287 -10.34 32.24 -25.94
C ASN A 287 -9.53 30.94 -25.70
N TYR A 288 -8.37 30.84 -26.36
CA TYR A 288 -7.48 29.69 -26.29
C TYR A 288 -7.04 29.34 -24.86
N ASP A 289 -6.63 30.34 -24.07
CA ASP A 289 -6.12 30.10 -22.71
C ASP A 289 -7.22 29.59 -21.79
N LYS A 290 -8.45 30.10 -21.93
CA LYS A 290 -9.60 29.58 -21.21
C LYS A 290 -9.90 28.14 -21.56
N ALA A 291 -9.84 27.80 -22.88
CA ALA A 291 -10.08 26.44 -23.34
C ALA A 291 -9.03 25.47 -22.80
N VAL A 292 -7.75 25.83 -22.90
CA VAL A 292 -6.64 25.02 -22.39
C VAL A 292 -6.71 24.90 -20.86
N GLY A 293 -7.04 25.98 -20.14
CA GLY A 293 -7.23 25.95 -18.69
C GLY A 293 -8.29 24.93 -18.26
N LEU A 294 -9.45 24.91 -18.92
CA LEU A 294 -10.50 23.95 -18.63
C LEU A 294 -10.12 22.50 -19.00
N VAL A 295 -9.34 22.30 -20.07
CA VAL A 295 -8.80 20.97 -20.39
C VAL A 295 -7.85 20.50 -19.27
N ILE A 296 -6.95 21.38 -18.79
CA ILE A 296 -6.06 21.04 -17.66
C ILE A 296 -6.88 20.75 -16.42
N GLU A 297 -7.89 21.58 -16.08
CA GLU A 297 -8.78 21.35 -14.95
C GLU A 297 -9.49 19.99 -15.03
N ALA A 298 -9.99 19.60 -16.19
CA ALA A 298 -10.62 18.31 -16.44
C ALA A 298 -9.62 17.15 -16.30
N MET A 299 -8.39 17.30 -16.82
CA MET A 299 -7.35 16.29 -16.69
C MET A 299 -6.93 16.07 -15.25
N LEU A 300 -6.83 17.13 -14.44
CA LEU A 300 -6.49 17.05 -13.01
C LEU A 300 -7.57 16.35 -12.18
N GLN A 301 -8.80 16.32 -12.65
CA GLN A 301 -9.93 15.61 -12.03
C GLN A 301 -10.12 14.18 -12.59
N SER A 302 -9.38 13.83 -13.63
CA SER A 302 -9.47 12.50 -14.24
C SER A 302 -9.05 11.38 -13.26
N PRO A 303 -9.75 10.25 -13.24
CA PRO A 303 -9.27 9.06 -12.53
C PRO A 303 -7.82 8.70 -12.89
N ARG A 304 -7.40 8.86 -14.14
CA ARG A 304 -6.01 8.62 -14.55
C ARG A 304 -5.00 9.55 -13.89
N PHE A 305 -5.41 10.75 -13.43
CA PHE A 305 -4.56 11.63 -12.64
C PHE A 305 -4.54 11.26 -11.17
N ILE A 306 -5.71 10.93 -10.61
CA ILE A 306 -5.90 10.67 -9.18
C ILE A 306 -5.39 9.27 -8.78
N TYR A 307 -5.48 8.30 -9.71
CA TYR A 307 -5.07 6.92 -9.48
C TYR A 307 -3.82 6.56 -10.27
N ARG A 308 -3.04 5.64 -9.75
CA ARG A 308 -2.11 4.82 -10.52
C ARG A 308 -2.88 3.61 -11.02
N VAL A 309 -2.85 3.41 -12.32
CA VAL A 309 -3.49 2.28 -12.99
C VAL A 309 -2.40 1.47 -13.67
N GLU A 310 -2.37 0.18 -13.45
CA GLU A 310 -1.45 -0.74 -14.09
C GLU A 310 -2.26 -1.88 -14.70
N ASN A 311 -2.18 -2.02 -16.02
CA ASN A 311 -2.87 -3.06 -16.77
C ASN A 311 -1.89 -4.23 -16.96
N GLN A 312 -2.02 -5.25 -16.12
CA GLN A 312 -1.17 -6.43 -16.25
C GLN A 312 -1.59 -7.23 -17.50
N GLN A 313 -0.67 -7.38 -18.43
CA GLN A 313 -0.84 -8.28 -19.55
C GLN A 313 -0.79 -9.75 -19.09
N SER A 314 -1.22 -10.67 -19.95
CA SER A 314 -1.17 -12.13 -19.69
C SER A 314 0.22 -12.63 -19.29
N SER A 315 1.29 -11.93 -19.70
CA SER A 315 2.67 -12.23 -19.31
C SER A 315 3.04 -11.79 -17.88
N GLY A 316 2.13 -11.12 -17.14
CA GLY A 316 2.43 -10.49 -15.84
C GLY A 316 3.29 -9.23 -15.93
N ARG A 317 3.69 -8.80 -17.12
CA ARG A 317 4.48 -7.58 -17.34
C ARG A 317 3.56 -6.38 -17.58
N VAL A 318 3.97 -5.22 -17.07
CA VAL A 318 3.37 -3.94 -17.38
C VAL A 318 4.05 -3.32 -18.59
N ASN A 319 3.36 -2.41 -19.27
CA ASN A 319 3.97 -1.68 -20.38
C ASN A 319 5.05 -0.70 -19.87
N ASN A 320 5.87 -0.15 -20.80
CA ASN A 320 7.00 0.70 -20.42
C ASN A 320 6.55 2.00 -19.72
N HIS A 321 5.40 2.58 -20.07
CA HIS A 321 4.90 3.78 -19.37
C HIS A 321 4.43 3.47 -17.95
N GLU A 322 3.73 2.37 -17.78
CA GLU A 322 3.32 1.91 -16.45
C GLU A 322 4.53 1.54 -15.59
N LEU A 323 5.56 0.94 -16.18
CA LEU A 323 6.83 0.66 -15.49
C LEU A 323 7.54 1.95 -15.08
N ALA A 324 7.60 2.95 -15.97
CA ALA A 324 8.14 4.27 -15.64
C ALA A 324 7.41 4.90 -14.44
N VAL A 325 6.07 4.86 -14.45
CA VAL A 325 5.24 5.34 -13.34
C VAL A 325 5.52 4.53 -12.07
N ARG A 326 5.56 3.21 -12.13
CA ARG A 326 5.84 2.34 -10.98
C ARG A 326 7.15 2.70 -10.31
N ILE A 327 8.23 2.80 -11.10
CA ILE A 327 9.58 3.09 -10.59
C ILE A 327 9.65 4.51 -10.02
N SER A 328 9.08 5.50 -10.71
CA SER A 328 9.15 6.89 -10.25
C SER A 328 8.43 7.11 -8.93
N TYR A 329 7.24 6.54 -8.76
CA TYR A 329 6.53 6.65 -7.48
C TYR A 329 7.17 5.81 -6.37
N LEU A 330 7.85 4.71 -6.71
CA LEU A 330 8.61 3.94 -5.73
C LEU A 330 9.79 4.76 -5.18
N ILE A 331 10.60 5.33 -6.09
CA ILE A 331 11.88 5.96 -5.73
C ILE A 331 11.70 7.44 -5.33
N TRP A 332 10.76 8.16 -5.94
CA TRP A 332 10.57 9.60 -5.73
C TRP A 332 9.24 10.00 -5.11
N GLY A 333 8.25 9.08 -5.06
CA GLY A 333 6.88 9.43 -4.69
C GLY A 333 6.22 10.43 -5.64
N ALA A 334 6.70 10.54 -6.87
CA ALA A 334 6.33 11.55 -7.86
C ALA A 334 6.30 10.95 -9.28
N PRO A 335 5.67 11.62 -10.26
CA PRO A 335 5.61 11.11 -11.64
C PRO A 335 6.99 11.06 -12.32
N PRO A 336 7.09 10.28 -13.42
CA PRO A 336 8.31 10.18 -14.21
C PRO A 336 8.78 11.56 -14.71
N ASP A 337 10.07 11.76 -14.73
CA ASP A 337 10.69 12.91 -15.41
C ASP A 337 10.74 12.69 -16.93
N LYS A 338 11.20 13.73 -17.66
CA LYS A 338 11.30 13.66 -19.10
C LYS A 338 12.19 12.50 -19.57
N ALA A 339 13.33 12.28 -18.91
CA ALA A 339 14.27 11.23 -19.32
C ALA A 339 13.65 9.82 -19.19
N LEU A 340 12.90 9.59 -18.11
CA LEU A 340 12.22 8.31 -17.89
C LEU A 340 11.03 8.13 -18.85
N ASN A 341 10.28 9.20 -19.15
CA ASN A 341 9.23 9.17 -20.15
C ASN A 341 9.78 8.90 -21.56
N ASP A 342 10.89 9.56 -21.94
CA ASP A 342 11.54 9.34 -23.24
C ASP A 342 12.05 7.89 -23.37
N ALA A 343 12.54 7.29 -22.29
CA ALA A 343 12.94 5.88 -22.27
C ALA A 343 11.73 4.92 -22.40
N ALA A 344 10.61 5.26 -21.78
CA ALA A 344 9.37 4.50 -21.92
C ALA A 344 8.86 4.53 -23.38
N ASP A 345 8.96 5.69 -24.03
CA ASP A 345 8.57 5.87 -25.44
C ASP A 345 9.38 5.00 -26.39
N LYS A 346 10.67 4.85 -26.13
CA LYS A 346 11.59 4.05 -26.93
C LYS A 346 11.49 2.54 -26.62
N GLY A 347 10.74 2.14 -25.60
CA GLY A 347 10.69 0.76 -25.14
C GLY A 347 11.94 0.33 -24.34
N ASP A 348 12.81 1.26 -23.99
CA ASP A 348 14.11 1.01 -23.34
C ASP A 348 13.98 0.40 -21.94
N LEU A 349 12.86 0.63 -21.25
CA LEU A 349 12.66 0.12 -19.90
C LEU A 349 12.39 -1.40 -19.83
N GLY A 350 12.17 -2.04 -20.98
CA GLY A 350 12.15 -3.50 -21.11
C GLY A 350 13.52 -4.14 -21.04
N ASP A 351 14.60 -3.37 -21.25
CA ASP A 351 16.00 -3.82 -21.13
C ASP A 351 16.49 -3.61 -19.68
N ALA A 352 16.95 -4.69 -19.04
CA ALA A 352 17.38 -4.68 -17.63
C ALA A 352 18.55 -3.72 -17.38
N SER A 353 19.51 -3.60 -18.30
CA SER A 353 20.70 -2.75 -18.13
C SER A 353 20.33 -1.26 -18.24
N LYS A 354 19.47 -0.91 -19.20
CA LYS A 354 18.96 0.46 -19.34
C LYS A 354 18.09 0.85 -18.16
N LEU A 355 17.23 -0.05 -17.71
CA LEU A 355 16.42 0.11 -16.51
C LEU A 355 17.29 0.38 -15.27
N GLN A 356 18.33 -0.46 -15.06
CA GLN A 356 19.27 -0.28 -13.97
C GLN A 356 19.97 1.07 -14.02
N SER A 357 20.36 1.53 -15.20
CA SER A 357 20.99 2.86 -15.38
C SER A 357 20.05 4.01 -14.96
N HIS A 358 18.76 3.91 -15.32
CA HIS A 358 17.75 4.87 -14.87
C HIS A 358 17.55 4.84 -13.36
N VAL A 359 17.44 3.66 -12.75
CA VAL A 359 17.30 3.49 -11.30
C VAL A 359 18.51 4.11 -10.56
N GLN A 360 19.73 3.82 -11.03
CA GLN A 360 20.95 4.40 -10.43
C GLN A 360 20.98 5.93 -10.54
N ARG A 361 20.56 6.49 -11.68
CA ARG A 361 20.41 7.93 -11.84
C ARG A 361 19.39 8.50 -10.84
N MET A 362 18.25 7.86 -10.73
CA MET A 362 17.15 8.29 -9.87
C MET A 362 17.52 8.28 -8.39
N LEU A 363 18.28 7.28 -7.95
CA LEU A 363 18.76 7.17 -6.57
C LEU A 363 19.76 8.25 -6.18
N LYS A 364 20.43 8.91 -7.15
CA LYS A 364 21.36 10.03 -6.87
C LYS A 364 20.65 11.35 -6.60
N GLU A 365 19.32 11.42 -6.81
CA GLU A 365 18.58 12.66 -6.61
C GLU A 365 18.08 12.81 -5.16
N PRO A 366 18.02 14.03 -4.60
CA PRO A 366 17.53 14.28 -3.24
C PRO A 366 16.13 13.72 -2.98
N ARG A 367 15.27 13.68 -4.02
CA ARG A 367 13.91 13.11 -3.92
C ARG A 367 13.90 11.64 -3.47
N ALA A 368 14.94 10.88 -3.82
CA ALA A 368 15.06 9.48 -3.37
C ALA A 368 15.34 9.40 -1.86
N VAL A 369 16.18 10.30 -1.36
CA VAL A 369 16.42 10.42 0.09
C VAL A 369 15.13 10.78 0.81
N ASP A 370 14.40 11.80 0.34
CA ASP A 370 13.13 12.25 0.94
C ASP A 370 12.09 11.12 0.96
N ARG A 371 11.98 10.36 -0.14
CA ARG A 371 11.06 9.21 -0.20
C ARG A 371 11.47 8.10 0.76
N SER A 372 12.75 7.82 0.91
CA SER A 372 13.26 6.83 1.86
C SER A 372 13.03 7.26 3.32
N VAL A 373 13.12 8.56 3.62
CA VAL A 373 12.79 9.12 4.94
C VAL A 373 11.29 9.00 5.23
N GLN A 374 10.44 9.18 4.23
CA GLN A 374 9.01 8.93 4.39
C GLN A 374 8.75 7.46 4.73
N PHE A 375 9.35 6.53 3.97
CA PHE A 375 9.27 5.09 4.26
C PHE A 375 9.76 4.78 5.69
N LEU A 376 10.94 5.30 6.08
CA LEU A 376 11.47 5.14 7.44
C LEU A 376 10.48 5.62 8.50
N SER A 377 9.89 6.80 8.28
CA SER A 377 8.95 7.42 9.22
C SER A 377 7.68 6.57 9.41
N GLU A 378 7.20 5.95 8.34
CA GLU A 378 6.06 5.04 8.38
C GLU A 378 6.45 3.68 8.97
N TRP A 379 7.54 3.08 8.51
CA TRP A 379 8.05 1.80 8.99
C TRP A 379 8.30 1.81 10.50
N LEU A 380 8.97 2.85 10.99
CA LEU A 380 9.23 3.04 12.42
C LEU A 380 8.08 3.78 13.12
N ASN A 381 7.00 4.12 12.44
CA ASN A 381 5.88 4.93 12.96
C ASN A 381 6.38 6.12 13.82
N LEU A 382 7.28 6.96 13.27
CA LEU A 382 7.87 8.05 14.02
C LEU A 382 6.87 9.13 14.46
N ASP A 383 5.70 9.17 13.84
CA ASP A 383 4.64 10.13 14.17
C ASP A 383 4.01 9.87 15.57
N HIS A 384 4.22 8.68 16.14
CA HIS A 384 3.77 8.39 17.51
C HIS A 384 4.38 9.37 18.53
N LEU A 385 5.62 9.86 18.27
CA LEU A 385 6.33 10.80 19.15
C LEU A 385 5.52 12.08 19.39
N GLY A 386 4.88 12.62 18.34
CA GLY A 386 4.03 13.80 18.44
C GLY A 386 2.74 13.59 19.26
N ASN A 387 2.33 12.35 19.41
CA ASN A 387 1.10 11.97 20.13
C ASN A 387 1.34 11.57 21.58
N LEU A 388 2.60 11.44 22.02
CA LEU A 388 2.92 11.08 23.39
C LEU A 388 2.49 12.17 24.38
N ARG A 389 1.87 11.76 25.47
CA ARG A 389 1.42 12.61 26.57
C ARG A 389 1.88 12.00 27.90
N PRO A 390 3.20 11.90 28.15
CA PRO A 390 3.74 11.24 29.31
C PRO A 390 3.29 11.91 30.61
N ASN A 391 3.20 11.12 31.67
CA ASN A 391 2.89 11.59 33.00
C ASN A 391 3.99 12.55 33.49
N LYS A 392 3.67 13.82 33.64
CA LYS A 392 4.62 14.87 34.06
C LYS A 392 5.25 14.62 35.44
N LYS A 393 4.61 13.86 36.34
CA LYS A 393 5.22 13.50 37.61
C LYS A 393 6.32 12.47 37.45
N LYS A 394 6.19 11.53 36.49
CA LYS A 394 7.21 10.52 36.19
C LYS A 394 8.28 11.03 35.22
N PHE A 395 7.91 11.93 34.31
CA PHE A 395 8.77 12.46 33.24
C PHE A 395 8.69 13.99 33.19
N PRO A 396 9.23 14.69 34.22
CA PRO A 396 9.08 16.14 34.33
C PRO A 396 9.76 16.93 33.19
N ASP A 397 10.83 16.39 32.62
CA ASP A 397 11.63 17.04 31.56
C ASP A 397 11.07 16.79 30.15
N TRP A 398 9.96 16.06 30.02
CA TRP A 398 9.38 15.80 28.70
C TRP A 398 8.77 17.04 28.08
N THR A 399 9.12 17.30 26.83
CA THR A 399 8.56 18.39 25.99
C THR A 399 8.25 17.89 24.57
N SER A 400 7.37 18.60 23.87
CA SER A 400 7.14 18.36 22.44
C SER A 400 8.39 18.62 21.58
N GLY A 401 9.25 19.55 22.01
CA GLY A 401 10.55 19.78 21.38
C GLY A 401 11.45 18.56 21.47
N LEU A 402 11.51 17.90 22.65
CA LEU A 402 12.29 16.69 22.82
C LEU A 402 11.78 15.54 21.94
N ALA A 403 10.47 15.42 21.76
CA ALA A 403 9.89 14.46 20.83
C ALA A 403 10.28 14.71 19.37
N ALA A 404 10.31 15.98 18.98
CA ALA A 404 10.77 16.38 17.64
C ALA A 404 12.26 16.07 17.46
N ASP A 405 13.09 16.33 18.48
CA ASP A 405 14.51 16.01 18.45
C ASP A 405 14.78 14.50 18.32
N MET A 406 14.05 13.65 19.02
CA MET A 406 14.13 12.18 18.89
C MET A 406 13.75 11.71 17.48
N ARG A 407 12.78 12.36 16.85
CA ARG A 407 12.43 12.09 15.45
C ARG A 407 13.56 12.47 14.50
N LEU A 408 14.14 13.65 14.69
CA LEU A 408 15.27 14.15 13.89
C LEU A 408 16.52 13.29 14.07
N GLU A 409 16.83 12.85 15.30
CA GLU A 409 17.91 11.90 15.59
C GLU A 409 17.84 10.70 14.65
N THR A 410 16.67 10.04 14.61
CA THR A 410 16.48 8.82 13.83
C THR A 410 16.60 9.08 12.32
N ILE A 411 16.06 10.18 11.83
CA ILE A 411 16.11 10.56 10.42
C ILE A 411 17.56 10.85 9.98
N GLU A 412 18.28 11.66 10.74
CA GLU A 412 19.66 12.02 10.37
C GLU A 412 20.62 10.82 10.53
N PHE A 413 20.42 10.00 11.55
CA PHE A 413 21.15 8.73 11.69
C PHE A 413 20.94 7.83 10.46
N PHE A 414 19.71 7.64 10.01
CA PHE A 414 19.40 6.86 8.80
C PHE A 414 20.05 7.47 7.55
N LYS A 415 19.94 8.78 7.34
CA LYS A 415 20.57 9.46 6.20
C LYS A 415 22.09 9.28 6.21
N GLU A 416 22.70 9.38 7.38
CA GLU A 416 24.14 9.21 7.52
C GLU A 416 24.57 7.80 7.17
N VAL A 417 23.96 6.79 7.79
CA VAL A 417 24.37 5.39 7.62
C VAL A 417 24.08 4.90 6.20
N VAL A 418 22.85 5.10 5.72
CA VAL A 418 22.40 4.49 4.47
C VAL A 418 22.85 5.32 3.26
N TRP A 419 22.66 6.63 3.28
CA TRP A 419 22.88 7.47 2.10
C TRP A 419 24.27 8.05 2.01
N LYS A 420 24.85 8.53 3.11
CA LYS A 420 26.18 9.13 3.07
C LYS A 420 27.29 8.10 3.17
N GLN A 421 27.16 7.13 4.08
CA GLN A 421 28.15 6.06 4.26
C GLN A 421 27.89 4.85 3.34
N ASN A 422 26.76 4.80 2.66
CA ASN A 422 26.34 3.72 1.76
C ASN A 422 26.48 2.34 2.41
N ARG A 423 26.07 2.23 3.68
CA ARG A 423 26.10 0.96 4.44
C ARG A 423 24.76 0.22 4.31
N SER A 424 24.79 -1.07 4.59
CA SER A 424 23.58 -1.90 4.59
C SER A 424 22.59 -1.47 5.68
N LEU A 425 21.32 -1.80 5.51
CA LEU A 425 20.29 -1.52 6.53
C LEU A 425 20.55 -2.25 7.85
N SER A 426 21.25 -3.39 7.84
CA SER A 426 21.68 -4.08 9.07
C SER A 426 22.59 -3.20 9.93
N SER A 427 23.38 -2.32 9.32
CA SER A 427 24.24 -1.39 10.05
C SER A 427 23.48 -0.36 10.88
N LEU A 428 22.17 -0.22 10.68
CA LEU A 428 21.33 0.61 11.55
C LEU A 428 21.25 0.04 12.99
N PHE A 429 21.58 -1.22 13.21
CA PHE A 429 21.47 -1.85 14.52
C PHE A 429 22.77 -1.81 15.34
N ASP A 430 23.91 -1.63 14.70
CA ASP A 430 25.23 -1.74 15.33
C ASP A 430 26.12 -0.49 15.24
N THR A 431 25.70 0.52 14.47
CA THR A 431 26.51 1.73 14.24
C THR A 431 26.62 2.58 15.50
N GLN A 432 27.86 2.88 15.90
CA GLN A 432 28.22 3.61 17.12
C GLN A 432 28.29 5.13 16.88
N LEU A 433 27.25 5.69 16.34
CA LEU A 433 27.07 7.15 16.21
C LEU A 433 25.61 7.55 16.34
N THR A 434 25.35 8.81 16.66
CA THR A 434 24.02 9.41 16.60
C THR A 434 24.08 10.90 16.33
N PHE A 435 22.91 11.55 16.24
CA PHE A 435 22.76 12.98 16.01
C PHE A 435 21.86 13.59 17.08
N LEU A 436 22.36 14.49 17.90
CA LEU A 436 21.66 15.03 19.05
C LEU A 436 21.65 16.55 19.02
N THR A 437 20.52 17.13 19.41
CA THR A 437 20.46 18.52 19.87
C THR A 437 21.04 18.62 21.28
N PRO A 438 21.47 19.81 21.73
CA PRO A 438 21.89 19.98 23.13
C PRO A 438 20.85 19.52 24.16
N ALA A 439 19.55 19.74 23.88
CA ALA A 439 18.47 19.30 24.75
C ALA A 439 18.36 17.76 24.81
N LEU A 440 18.47 17.08 23.67
CA LEU A 440 18.42 15.63 23.61
C LEU A 440 19.69 14.99 24.21
N ALA A 441 20.85 15.57 24.01
CA ALA A 441 22.09 15.13 24.65
C ALA A 441 21.99 15.20 26.17
N LYS A 442 21.49 16.31 26.72
CA LYS A 442 21.21 16.47 28.17
C LYS A 442 20.21 15.41 28.65
N HIS A 443 19.13 15.18 27.91
CA HIS A 443 18.12 14.17 28.24
C HIS A 443 18.72 12.76 28.31
N TYR A 444 19.69 12.46 27.44
CA TYR A 444 20.38 11.17 27.43
C TYR A 444 21.51 11.07 28.46
N GLY A 445 21.80 12.13 29.21
CA GLY A 445 22.92 12.19 30.15
C GLY A 445 24.28 12.21 29.47
N LEU A 446 24.34 12.70 28.21
CA LEU A 446 25.56 12.81 27.42
C LEU A 446 26.17 14.21 27.54
N PRO A 447 27.49 14.37 27.32
CA PRO A 447 28.14 15.69 27.31
C PRO A 447 27.47 16.62 26.31
N VAL A 448 27.08 17.81 26.76
CA VAL A 448 26.50 18.82 25.89
C VAL A 448 27.64 19.62 25.24
N SER A 449 27.65 19.66 23.92
CA SER A 449 28.62 20.48 23.19
C SER A 449 28.33 21.96 23.41
N GLN A 450 29.34 22.72 23.79
CA GLN A 450 29.24 24.16 24.00
C GLN A 450 29.29 24.98 22.67
N ASN A 451 29.67 24.34 21.58
CA ASN A 451 30.01 25.00 20.31
C ASN A 451 29.03 24.75 19.17
N GLY A 452 27.75 24.56 19.43
CA GLY A 452 26.79 24.33 18.34
C GLY A 452 25.34 24.42 18.73
N GLU A 453 24.57 25.10 17.88
CA GLU A 453 23.12 25.04 17.85
C GLU A 453 22.67 23.98 16.85
N GLY A 454 21.58 23.26 17.16
CA GLY A 454 21.00 22.26 16.25
C GLY A 454 21.50 20.84 16.47
N LEU A 455 21.44 20.02 15.43
CA LEU A 455 21.81 18.60 15.45
C LEU A 455 23.32 18.42 15.27
N LEU A 456 23.97 17.85 16.26
CA LEU A 456 25.40 17.57 16.27
C LEU A 456 25.65 16.06 16.23
N ARG A 457 26.70 15.66 15.50
CA ARG A 457 27.12 14.24 15.41
C ARG A 457 27.89 13.85 16.68
N TYR A 458 27.45 12.75 17.30
CA TYR A 458 28.08 12.16 18.48
C TYR A 458 28.70 10.80 18.14
N ASP A 459 29.90 10.56 18.62
CA ASP A 459 30.56 9.26 18.62
C ASP A 459 30.17 8.50 19.91
N LEU A 460 29.58 7.34 19.74
CA LEU A 460 29.10 6.48 20.82
C LEU A 460 30.03 5.31 21.13
N ALA A 461 31.16 5.17 20.46
CA ALA A 461 32.07 4.02 20.58
C ALA A 461 32.54 3.77 22.03
N LYS A 462 32.58 4.83 22.87
CA LYS A 462 32.95 4.74 24.30
C LYS A 462 31.76 4.65 25.24
N ILE A 463 30.53 4.53 24.72
CA ILE A 463 29.30 4.51 25.51
C ILE A 463 28.62 3.14 25.33
N PRO A 464 28.96 2.13 26.14
CA PRO A 464 28.56 0.73 25.88
C PRO A 464 27.04 0.50 25.87
N ALA A 465 26.25 1.37 26.54
CA ALA A 465 24.80 1.24 26.62
C ALA A 465 24.04 1.86 25.44
N ARG A 466 24.77 2.48 24.51
CA ARG A 466 24.16 3.17 23.36
C ARG A 466 24.87 2.82 22.07
N GLY A 467 24.08 2.70 21.01
CA GLY A 467 24.52 2.42 19.66
C GLY A 467 23.37 1.82 18.85
N GLY A 468 23.28 2.23 17.61
CA GLY A 468 22.24 1.79 16.69
C GLY A 468 20.82 2.25 17.04
N LEU A 469 19.90 1.91 16.15
CA LEU A 469 18.50 2.33 16.15
C LEU A 469 17.74 1.96 17.44
N LEU A 470 18.01 0.77 17.99
CA LEU A 470 17.27 0.24 19.15
C LEU A 470 17.51 1.03 20.44
N THR A 471 18.54 1.85 20.50
CA THR A 471 18.88 2.67 21.67
C THR A 471 18.44 4.13 21.52
N GLN A 472 17.82 4.50 20.41
CA GLN A 472 17.32 5.86 20.16
C GLN A 472 15.99 6.09 20.87
N GLY A 473 15.73 7.35 21.24
CA GLY A 473 14.52 7.76 21.93
C GLY A 473 13.25 7.41 21.16
N SER A 474 13.28 7.45 19.83
CA SER A 474 12.15 7.07 18.97
C SER A 474 11.70 5.61 19.15
N VAL A 475 12.62 4.71 19.51
CA VAL A 475 12.33 3.30 19.81
C VAL A 475 12.06 3.10 21.29
N LEU A 476 12.85 3.73 22.16
CA LEU A 476 12.73 3.55 23.60
C LEU A 476 11.42 4.11 24.20
N THR A 477 10.80 5.08 23.54
CA THR A 477 9.47 5.63 23.91
C THR A 477 8.28 4.80 23.42
N ARG A 478 8.55 3.65 22.77
CA ARG A 478 7.48 2.70 22.44
C ARG A 478 6.87 2.11 23.70
N GLY A 479 5.57 2.15 23.80
CA GLY A 479 4.85 1.72 24.98
C GLY A 479 3.94 2.82 25.53
N GLY A 480 3.85 3.93 24.79
CA GLY A 480 3.00 5.06 25.15
C GLY A 480 3.55 5.84 26.36
N ASP A 481 2.63 6.42 27.12
CA ASP A 481 2.96 7.38 28.19
C ASP A 481 3.71 6.77 29.38
N GLU A 482 3.83 5.43 29.46
CA GLU A 482 4.48 4.72 30.57
C GLU A 482 5.66 3.83 30.15
N ALA A 483 6.11 3.88 28.91
CA ALA A 483 7.29 3.16 28.41
C ALA A 483 7.28 1.63 28.67
N SER A 484 6.30 0.92 28.14
CA SER A 484 6.14 -0.53 28.29
C SER A 484 7.23 -1.33 27.57
N MET A 485 7.94 -2.22 28.31
CA MET A 485 8.92 -3.15 27.70
C MET A 485 8.24 -4.16 26.76
N VAL A 486 7.02 -4.59 27.08
CA VAL A 486 6.24 -5.51 26.25
C VAL A 486 5.94 -4.86 24.89
N THR A 487 5.48 -3.63 24.89
CA THR A 487 5.18 -2.91 23.62
C THR A 487 6.43 -2.66 22.78
N ARG A 488 7.59 -2.39 23.43
CA ARG A 488 8.88 -2.31 22.72
C ARG A 488 9.28 -3.65 22.11
N GLY A 489 9.12 -4.73 22.85
CA GLY A 489 9.35 -6.08 22.34
C GLY A 489 8.46 -6.42 21.15
N LEU A 490 7.16 -6.12 21.24
CA LEU A 490 6.22 -6.29 20.13
C LEU A 490 6.61 -5.44 18.93
N PHE A 491 7.03 -4.20 19.13
CA PHE A 491 7.51 -3.35 18.05
C PHE A 491 8.72 -3.98 17.32
N VAL A 492 9.70 -4.48 18.08
CA VAL A 492 10.86 -5.18 17.49
C VAL A 492 10.41 -6.41 16.70
N MET A 493 9.54 -7.22 17.28
CA MET A 493 9.01 -8.43 16.63
C MET A 493 8.24 -8.09 15.35
N HIS A 494 7.35 -7.13 15.39
CA HIS A 494 6.47 -6.81 14.24
C HIS A 494 7.16 -5.95 13.20
N ASN A 495 7.90 -4.92 13.58
CA ASN A 495 8.45 -3.95 12.64
C ASN A 495 9.85 -4.31 12.16
N LEU A 496 10.67 -5.00 12.97
CA LEU A 496 12.08 -5.25 12.64
C LEU A 496 12.38 -6.71 12.32
N LEU A 497 11.69 -7.68 12.93
CA LEU A 497 11.98 -9.12 12.78
C LEU A 497 10.92 -9.89 12.01
N SER A 498 9.67 -9.42 11.94
CA SER A 498 8.64 -10.14 11.21
C SER A 498 8.54 -9.68 9.75
N GLN A 499 8.62 -10.62 8.90
CA GLN A 499 8.37 -10.90 7.48
C GLN A 499 7.72 -9.83 6.57
N VAL A 500 7.20 -8.71 7.05
CA VAL A 500 6.49 -7.72 6.23
C VAL A 500 7.44 -6.79 5.44
N PRO A 501 8.58 -6.34 5.97
CA PRO A 501 9.52 -5.52 5.17
C PRO A 501 10.27 -6.30 4.09
N PHE A 502 10.46 -7.62 4.26
CA PHE A 502 11.21 -8.45 3.32
C PHE A 502 10.51 -8.65 1.97
N MET A 503 9.19 -8.63 1.92
CA MET A 503 8.46 -8.77 0.65
C MET A 503 8.61 -7.56 -0.29
N VAL A 504 8.78 -6.36 0.24
CA VAL A 504 8.98 -5.15 -0.59
C VAL A 504 10.40 -5.09 -1.15
N LEU A 505 11.40 -5.56 -0.41
CA LEU A 505 12.79 -5.60 -0.89
C LEU A 505 13.07 -6.78 -1.83
N CYS A 506 12.47 -7.95 -1.59
CA CYS A 506 12.62 -9.10 -2.50
C CYS A 506 11.93 -8.87 -3.86
N SER A 507 10.86 -8.10 -3.94
CA SER A 507 10.29 -7.71 -5.23
C SER A 507 11.15 -6.71 -6.01
N LEU A 508 12.14 -6.07 -5.38
CA LEU A 508 13.13 -5.19 -6.00
C LEU A 508 14.40 -5.94 -6.47
N LEU A 509 14.68 -7.09 -5.88
CA LEU A 509 15.88 -7.90 -6.21
C LEU A 509 15.57 -9.07 -7.16
N SER A 510 14.28 -9.32 -7.44
CA SER A 510 13.84 -10.33 -8.43
C SER A 510 13.44 -9.72 -9.79
N LEU A 511 13.97 -8.54 -10.09
CA LEU A 511 13.93 -7.90 -11.41
C LEU A 511 15.21 -8.18 -12.20
#